data_402e2c10d807ecbf582db353838c943b
#
_entry.id   402e2c10d807ecbf582db353838c943b
#
_cell.length_a   1.000
_cell.length_b   1.000
_cell.length_c   1.000
_cell.angle_alpha   90.00
_cell.angle_beta   90.00
_cell.angle_gamma   90.00
#
_symmetry.space_group_name_H-M   'P 1'
#
loop_
_entity.id
_entity.type
_entity.pdbx_description
1 polymer ?
#
loop_
_entity_poly.entity_id
_entity_poly.type
_entity_poly.pdbx_seq_one_letter_code
_entity_poly.pdbx_strand_id
1 'polypeptide(L)'
;YSLEKALKPFGREPHSVIGSSCIGASVIGGICNNSGGSLVQRGPAYTEMSLFARIDEQGRLQLVNHLGIELGQTPEQILARLDNNAIEAVLVNHDGRHAHDHDYVSRVRDINADTPARYNADPDRLFESSGCAGKLAVFAVRLDTFEAEKNQQVFYIGTNQTDVLTEIRRHILANYMHRDIYDIAEKYSKDTFLMIDKLGTDKMPFFFNLKGRTEAILEKVKIFRPHFTDRAMQAFSHLFPSHLPARMKTWRDNYEHHLMLKMSGEGVAEAQAWLTDYFKSAEGAFFTCTAEEGSKAFLHRFAAAGAAIRYQAVHSDEVEDILALDIALRRNDTEWYEHLPAEIDSQLVHKLYYGHFMCHVFHQDYIVKKGVDAHALKEQMLELLRQRGAQYPAEHNVGHLYKAPENLARFYQENDPTNTMNPGIGKTSKHKNWA
;
A
#
# COMPACT_ATOMS: atom_id res chain seq x y z
N TYR A 1 6.36 4.63 -10.55
CA TYR A 1 6.23 4.64 -12.02
C TYR A 1 7.49 5.15 -12.72
N SER A 2 7.97 6.37 -12.41
CA SER A 2 9.18 6.95 -13.07
C SER A 2 10.43 6.08 -12.88
N LEU A 3 10.63 5.53 -11.67
CA LEU A 3 11.73 4.62 -11.37
C LEU A 3 11.60 3.29 -12.16
N GLU A 4 10.43 2.69 -12.18
CA GLU A 4 10.17 1.47 -12.98
C GLU A 4 10.48 1.70 -14.47
N LYS A 5 10.00 2.82 -15.02
CA LYS A 5 10.27 3.19 -16.39
C LYS A 5 11.77 3.37 -16.67
N ALA A 6 12.50 3.98 -15.75
CA ALA A 6 13.94 4.19 -15.85
C ALA A 6 14.73 2.87 -15.77
N LEU A 7 14.28 1.90 -15.01
CA LEU A 7 14.95 0.59 -14.82
C LEU A 7 14.66 -0.40 -15.95
N LYS A 8 13.50 -0.28 -16.59
CA LYS A 8 13.05 -1.22 -17.64
C LYS A 8 14.05 -1.47 -18.76
N PRO A 9 14.77 -0.47 -19.32
CA PRO A 9 15.78 -0.71 -20.36
C PRO A 9 16.93 -1.58 -19.93
N PHE A 10 17.18 -1.68 -18.62
CA PHE A 10 18.25 -2.49 -18.02
C PHE A 10 17.77 -3.88 -17.62
N GLY A 11 16.52 -4.24 -17.88
CA GLY A 11 15.92 -5.50 -17.41
C GLY A 11 15.83 -5.58 -15.89
N ARG A 12 15.72 -4.41 -15.21
CA ARG A 12 15.67 -4.30 -13.76
C ARG A 12 14.34 -3.74 -13.31
N GLU A 13 13.98 -4.08 -12.07
CA GLU A 13 12.79 -3.58 -11.39
C GLU A 13 13.16 -3.07 -9.98
N PRO A 14 12.40 -2.12 -9.41
CA PRO A 14 12.65 -1.59 -8.07
C PRO A 14 12.21 -2.59 -6.99
N HIS A 15 12.44 -2.21 -5.72
CA HIS A 15 11.82 -2.83 -4.55
C HIS A 15 10.28 -2.92 -4.72
N SER A 16 9.59 -3.49 -3.75
CA SER A 16 8.14 -3.65 -3.80
C SER A 16 7.44 -2.36 -4.26
N VAL A 17 6.48 -2.48 -5.17
CA VAL A 17 5.78 -1.33 -5.75
C VAL A 17 5.00 -0.61 -4.67
N ILE A 18 5.43 0.60 -4.35
CA ILE A 18 4.77 1.45 -3.38
C ILE A 18 3.55 2.07 -4.04
N GLY A 19 2.38 1.77 -3.48
CA GLY A 19 1.18 2.51 -3.81
C GLY A 19 0.70 2.33 -5.22
N SER A 20 0.38 1.12 -5.60
CA SER A 20 -0.46 0.87 -6.76
C SER A 20 -1.76 1.67 -6.73
N SER A 21 -2.25 2.03 -5.54
CA SER A 21 -3.39 2.93 -5.33
C SER A 21 -3.03 4.43 -5.31
N CYS A 22 -1.75 4.78 -5.15
CA CYS A 22 -1.25 6.15 -5.07
C CYS A 22 -0.31 6.46 -6.24
N ILE A 23 -0.85 6.70 -7.41
CA ILE A 23 -0.10 6.94 -8.67
C ILE A 23 0.94 8.07 -8.55
N GLY A 24 0.80 8.97 -7.59
CA GLY A 24 1.73 10.05 -7.30
C GLY A 24 2.75 9.78 -6.20
N ALA A 25 2.81 8.56 -5.64
CA ALA A 25 3.73 8.24 -4.56
C ALA A 25 5.19 8.36 -5.01
N SER A 26 6.01 9.03 -4.20
CA SER A 26 7.44 9.13 -4.41
C SER A 26 8.18 7.99 -3.70
N VAL A 27 9.33 7.59 -4.26
CA VAL A 27 10.21 6.58 -3.66
C VAL A 27 10.67 7.03 -2.26
N ILE A 28 11.14 8.27 -2.14
CA ILE A 28 11.59 8.84 -0.86
C ILE A 28 10.44 8.88 0.15
N GLY A 29 9.23 9.27 -0.27
CA GLY A 29 8.04 9.23 0.60
C GLY A 29 7.74 7.84 1.12
N GLY A 30 7.88 6.82 0.28
CA GLY A 30 7.74 5.43 0.68
C GLY A 30 8.77 5.00 1.73
N ILE A 31 10.04 5.34 1.54
CA ILE A 31 11.11 5.06 2.49
C ILE A 31 10.88 5.78 3.83
N CYS A 32 10.54 7.08 3.78
CA CYS A 32 10.28 7.86 4.99
C CYS A 32 9.09 7.32 5.81
N ASN A 33 8.23 6.50 5.22
CA ASN A 33 7.11 5.87 5.90
C ASN A 33 7.26 4.35 6.08
N ASN A 34 8.37 3.74 5.69
CA ASN A 34 8.53 2.28 5.65
C ASN A 34 7.37 1.60 4.91
N SER A 35 6.91 2.22 3.83
CA SER A 35 5.80 1.69 3.04
C SER A 35 6.22 0.41 2.32
N GLY A 36 5.31 -0.53 2.23
CA GLY A 36 5.56 -1.78 1.54
C GLY A 36 4.58 -2.05 0.42
N GLY A 37 4.69 -3.19 -0.18
CA GLY A 37 3.81 -3.68 -1.23
C GLY A 37 3.66 -5.20 -1.16
N SER A 38 3.14 -5.78 -2.22
CA SER A 38 2.82 -7.21 -2.28
C SER A 38 3.99 -8.11 -2.68
N LEU A 39 5.13 -7.56 -3.10
CA LEU A 39 6.24 -8.34 -3.66
C LEU A 39 7.11 -8.92 -2.54
N VAL A 40 7.02 -10.23 -2.38
CA VAL A 40 7.62 -10.97 -1.28
C VAL A 40 9.14 -11.00 -1.34
N GLN A 41 9.69 -11.11 -2.53
CA GLN A 41 11.13 -11.25 -2.70
C GLN A 41 11.92 -9.95 -2.63
N ARG A 42 11.23 -8.79 -2.61
CA ARG A 42 11.85 -7.47 -2.67
C ARG A 42 11.68 -6.63 -1.41
N GLY A 43 10.71 -6.99 -0.59
CA GLY A 43 10.42 -6.30 0.66
C GLY A 43 9.84 -4.89 0.51
N PRO A 44 9.65 -4.21 1.66
CA PRO A 44 9.20 -2.83 1.73
C PRO A 44 10.22 -1.84 1.18
N ALA A 45 9.82 -0.58 1.07
CA ALA A 45 10.74 0.52 0.80
C ALA A 45 11.62 0.77 2.04
N TYR A 46 12.82 0.23 2.01
CA TYR A 46 13.79 0.32 3.09
C TYR A 46 15.20 0.52 2.55
N THR A 47 15.97 1.35 3.21
CA THR A 47 17.39 1.52 2.96
C THR A 47 18.11 2.13 4.18
N GLU A 48 19.32 1.71 4.43
CA GLU A 48 20.24 2.32 5.37
C GLU A 48 21.16 3.36 4.70
N MET A 49 20.96 3.58 3.39
CA MET A 49 21.83 4.39 2.55
C MET A 49 21.12 5.63 2.03
N SER A 50 21.38 6.77 2.68
CA SER A 50 20.72 8.04 2.33
C SER A 50 21.62 9.25 2.50
N LEU A 51 21.28 10.32 1.78
CA LEU A 51 21.79 11.68 1.97
C LEU A 51 20.65 12.51 2.56
N PHE A 52 20.87 13.05 3.75
CA PHE A 52 19.84 13.83 4.44
C PHE A 52 20.45 14.97 5.26
N ALA A 53 19.62 15.98 5.54
CA ALA A 53 19.94 16.99 6.54
C ALA A 53 19.13 16.74 7.82
N ARG A 54 19.77 17.00 8.95
CA ARG A 54 19.18 16.97 10.29
C ARG A 54 19.56 18.22 11.10
N ILE A 55 18.79 18.48 12.14
CA ILE A 55 19.10 19.52 13.13
C ILE A 55 19.51 18.81 14.42
N ASP A 56 20.72 19.10 14.91
CA ASP A 56 21.24 18.49 16.15
C ASP A 56 20.62 19.12 17.40
N GLU A 57 20.95 18.59 18.57
CA GLU A 57 20.47 19.07 19.88
C GLU A 57 20.79 20.56 20.15
N GLN A 58 21.85 21.08 19.53
CA GLN A 58 22.27 22.47 19.64
C GLN A 58 21.58 23.37 18.58
N GLY A 59 20.68 22.80 17.76
CA GLY A 59 19.99 23.53 16.70
C GLY A 59 20.86 23.79 15.45
N ARG A 60 21.95 23.08 15.25
CA ARG A 60 22.84 23.24 14.09
C ARG A 60 22.42 22.31 12.98
N LEU A 61 22.38 22.84 11.77
CA LEU A 61 22.09 22.06 10.55
C LEU A 61 23.32 21.24 10.15
N GLN A 62 23.12 19.97 9.90
CA GLN A 62 24.13 19.02 9.46
C GLN A 62 23.65 18.33 8.17
N LEU A 63 24.50 18.22 7.17
CA LEU A 63 24.31 17.34 6.01
C LEU A 63 25.08 16.03 6.24
N VAL A 64 24.37 14.91 6.18
CA VAL A 64 24.93 13.57 6.45
C VAL A 64 24.86 12.77 5.14
N ASN A 65 26.03 12.30 4.70
CA ASN A 65 26.14 11.45 3.52
C ASN A 65 26.42 10.00 3.90
N HIS A 66 25.41 9.16 3.87
CA HIS A 66 25.50 7.72 4.07
C HIS A 66 25.08 6.93 2.82
N LEU A 67 25.19 7.53 1.64
CA LEU A 67 24.91 6.84 0.37
C LEU A 67 25.92 5.75 0.01
N GLY A 68 27.07 5.68 0.71
CA GLY A 68 28.18 4.87 0.24
C GLY A 68 28.77 5.37 -1.08
N ILE A 69 28.67 6.66 -1.35
CA ILE A 69 29.17 7.34 -2.54
C ILE A 69 29.97 8.56 -2.09
N GLU A 70 31.24 8.64 -2.50
CA GLU A 70 32.12 9.75 -2.16
C GLU A 70 31.75 11.00 -2.99
N LEU A 71 30.99 11.91 -2.39
CA LEU A 71 30.47 13.10 -3.06
C LEU A 71 31.24 14.40 -2.73
N GLY A 72 32.18 14.37 -1.79
CA GLY A 72 32.96 15.53 -1.35
C GLY A 72 32.94 15.72 0.15
N GLN A 73 33.66 16.77 0.63
CA GLN A 73 33.87 17.04 2.04
C GLN A 73 32.95 18.15 2.61
N THR A 74 32.39 18.98 1.74
CA THR A 74 31.52 20.08 2.16
C THR A 74 30.10 19.89 1.58
N PRO A 75 29.06 20.44 2.24
CA PRO A 75 27.70 20.37 1.73
C PRO A 75 27.57 20.85 0.28
N GLU A 76 28.27 21.93 -0.09
CA GLU A 76 28.23 22.51 -1.44
C GLU A 76 28.82 21.54 -2.47
N GLN A 77 29.95 20.89 -2.15
CA GLN A 77 30.57 19.90 -3.03
C GLN A 77 29.66 18.68 -3.21
N ILE A 78 29.10 18.18 -2.11
CA ILE A 78 28.21 17.02 -2.11
C ILE A 78 26.98 17.29 -3.00
N LEU A 79 26.29 18.39 -2.76
CA LEU A 79 25.08 18.76 -3.52
C LEU A 79 25.39 19.06 -5.00
N ALA A 80 26.47 19.81 -5.27
CA ALA A 80 26.85 20.12 -6.65
C ALA A 80 27.23 18.86 -7.45
N ARG A 81 27.90 17.87 -6.83
CA ARG A 81 28.23 16.62 -7.51
C ARG A 81 26.99 15.77 -7.77
N LEU A 82 26.06 15.75 -6.84
CA LEU A 82 24.78 15.06 -7.01
C LEU A 82 23.95 15.70 -8.13
N ASP A 83 23.79 17.02 -8.15
CA ASP A 83 23.03 17.76 -9.16
C ASP A 83 23.59 17.58 -10.57
N ASN A 84 24.92 17.51 -10.68
CA ASN A 84 25.59 17.30 -11.97
C ASN A 84 25.68 15.83 -12.39
N ASN A 85 25.10 14.90 -11.59
CA ASN A 85 25.19 13.46 -11.80
C ASN A 85 26.68 12.98 -11.97
N ALA A 86 27.61 13.61 -11.29
CA ALA A 86 29.05 13.34 -11.38
C ALA A 86 29.45 12.22 -10.42
N ILE A 87 28.87 11.02 -10.63
CA ILE A 87 29.10 9.82 -9.83
C ILE A 87 29.96 8.85 -10.64
N GLU A 88 31.17 8.60 -10.17
CA GLU A 88 32.08 7.64 -10.77
C GLU A 88 32.01 6.30 -10.01
N ALA A 89 32.12 5.18 -10.72
CA ALA A 89 32.04 3.84 -10.11
C ALA A 89 33.10 3.61 -9.00
N VAL A 90 34.28 4.21 -9.13
CA VAL A 90 35.36 4.13 -8.13
C VAL A 90 35.00 4.82 -6.81
N LEU A 91 34.05 5.73 -6.80
CA LEU A 91 33.59 6.47 -5.63
C LEU A 91 32.49 5.75 -4.86
N VAL A 92 32.03 4.61 -5.36
CA VAL A 92 30.94 3.85 -4.77
C VAL A 92 31.49 2.76 -3.87
N ASN A 93 31.08 2.74 -2.60
CA ASN A 93 31.43 1.70 -1.65
C ASN A 93 30.17 1.09 -1.01
N HIS A 94 30.34 0.05 -0.23
CA HIS A 94 29.21 -0.68 0.38
C HIS A 94 29.26 -0.73 1.91
N ASP A 95 30.08 -0.01 2.59
CA ASP A 95 30.23 0.20 4.06
C ASP A 95 29.50 -0.78 5.02
N GLY A 96 29.09 -1.95 4.53
CA GLY A 96 28.28 -2.92 5.27
C GLY A 96 26.80 -2.53 5.45
N ARG A 97 26.36 -1.38 4.92
CA ARG A 97 24.96 -0.95 4.95
C ARG A 97 24.14 -1.61 3.85
N HIS A 98 22.85 -1.78 4.13
CA HIS A 98 21.92 -2.43 3.23
C HIS A 98 21.07 -1.41 2.47
N ALA A 99 20.90 -1.64 1.17
CA ALA A 99 20.08 -0.83 0.28
C ALA A 99 18.68 -1.45 0.01
N HIS A 100 18.32 -2.48 0.76
CA HIS A 100 17.00 -3.11 0.81
C HIS A 100 16.83 -3.90 2.12
N ASP A 101 15.60 -4.36 2.42
CA ASP A 101 15.32 -5.27 3.52
C ASP A 101 15.70 -6.71 3.12
N HIS A 102 16.91 -7.14 3.48
CA HIS A 102 17.44 -8.44 3.11
C HIS A 102 16.87 -9.61 3.93
N ASP A 103 16.22 -9.35 5.07
CA ASP A 103 15.60 -10.36 5.93
C ASP A 103 14.13 -10.62 5.59
N TYR A 104 13.54 -9.78 4.76
CA TYR A 104 12.11 -9.80 4.51
C TYR A 104 11.59 -11.12 3.96
N VAL A 105 12.33 -11.74 3.05
CA VAL A 105 11.94 -13.02 2.43
C VAL A 105 11.82 -14.13 3.47
N SER A 106 12.79 -14.24 4.38
CA SER A 106 12.76 -15.23 5.46
C SER A 106 11.67 -14.93 6.48
N ARG A 107 11.50 -13.66 6.82
CA ARG A 107 10.46 -13.19 7.74
C ARG A 107 9.05 -13.51 7.22
N VAL A 108 8.76 -13.19 5.95
CA VAL A 108 7.44 -13.48 5.37
C VAL A 108 7.14 -14.98 5.35
N ARG A 109 8.14 -15.81 5.12
CA ARG A 109 8.01 -17.27 5.07
C ARG A 109 7.79 -17.91 6.44
N ASP A 110 8.16 -17.26 7.52
CA ASP A 110 7.88 -17.73 8.88
C ASP A 110 6.42 -17.44 9.25
N ILE A 111 5.51 -18.24 8.71
CA ILE A 111 4.07 -18.12 8.90
C ILE A 111 3.57 -18.47 10.31
N ASN A 112 4.41 -19.02 11.18
CA ASN A 112 4.06 -19.42 12.52
C ASN A 112 4.40 -18.37 13.58
N ALA A 113 5.08 -17.28 13.18
CA ALA A 113 5.42 -16.21 14.11
C ALA A 113 4.19 -15.41 14.55
N ASP A 114 4.15 -15.04 15.81
CA ASP A 114 3.08 -14.28 16.46
C ASP A 114 3.22 -12.74 16.26
N THR A 115 4.05 -12.34 15.31
CA THR A 115 4.30 -10.95 14.94
C THR A 115 3.96 -10.70 13.46
N PRO A 116 3.59 -9.47 13.07
CA PRO A 116 3.40 -9.12 11.66
C PRO A 116 4.68 -9.27 10.84
N ALA A 117 4.53 -9.50 9.55
CA ALA A 117 5.66 -9.55 8.62
C ALA A 117 6.32 -8.17 8.43
N ARG A 118 5.52 -7.12 8.39
CA ARG A 118 5.95 -5.72 8.29
C ARG A 118 4.86 -4.74 8.71
N TYR A 119 5.26 -3.58 9.21
CA TYR A 119 4.41 -2.42 9.51
C TYR A 119 5.30 -1.17 9.64
N ASN A 120 4.71 0.02 9.54
CA ASN A 120 5.50 1.26 9.49
C ASN A 120 6.40 1.50 10.72
N ALA A 121 5.92 1.15 11.91
CA ALA A 121 6.63 1.37 13.17
C ALA A 121 7.50 0.17 13.61
N ASP A 122 7.83 -0.74 12.69
CA ASP A 122 8.67 -1.91 12.98
C ASP A 122 10.04 -1.44 13.49
N PRO A 123 10.42 -1.72 14.75
CA PRO A 123 11.66 -1.22 15.34
C PRO A 123 12.90 -1.69 14.57
N ASP A 124 12.86 -2.86 13.95
CA ASP A 124 13.96 -3.40 13.15
C ASP A 124 14.11 -2.70 11.79
N ARG A 125 13.21 -1.81 11.45
CA ARG A 125 13.17 -1.09 10.15
C ARG A 125 13.13 0.43 10.32
N LEU A 126 13.34 0.93 11.54
CA LEU A 126 13.53 2.35 11.81
C LEU A 126 15.03 2.67 11.75
N PHE A 127 15.45 3.31 10.68
CA PHE A 127 16.86 3.65 10.47
C PHE A 127 17.00 4.95 9.65
N GLU A 128 17.49 6.02 10.27
CA GLU A 128 17.70 7.33 9.59
C GLU A 128 16.49 7.75 8.73
N SER A 129 16.65 7.73 7.40
CA SER A 129 15.56 8.09 6.45
C SER A 129 14.42 7.10 6.47
N SER A 130 14.66 5.80 6.71
CA SER A 130 13.64 4.77 6.74
C SER A 130 12.76 4.90 7.97
N GLY A 131 11.49 5.27 7.74
CA GLY A 131 10.50 5.51 8.80
C GLY A 131 10.56 6.89 9.44
N CYS A 132 11.37 7.84 8.95
CA CYS A 132 11.56 9.15 9.59
C CYS A 132 10.33 10.08 9.53
N ALA A 133 9.37 9.81 8.67
CA ALA A 133 8.12 10.57 8.52
C ALA A 133 8.32 12.11 8.44
N GLY A 134 9.41 12.55 7.80
CA GLY A 134 9.75 13.97 7.64
C GLY A 134 10.48 14.60 8.81
N LYS A 135 11.00 13.81 9.76
CA LYS A 135 11.93 14.29 10.82
C LYS A 135 13.34 14.54 10.30
N LEU A 136 13.62 14.12 9.08
CA LEU A 136 14.83 14.42 8.31
C LEU A 136 14.44 15.04 6.97
N ALA A 137 15.30 15.93 6.43
CA ALA A 137 15.18 16.38 5.06
C ALA A 137 16.02 15.46 4.16
N VAL A 138 15.37 14.54 3.47
CA VAL A 138 16.02 13.53 2.63
C VAL A 138 16.19 14.05 1.21
N PHE A 139 17.45 14.08 0.71
CA PHE A 139 17.81 14.55 -0.63
C PHE A 139 17.95 13.43 -1.65
N ALA A 140 18.58 12.33 -1.22
CA ALA A 140 18.79 11.17 -2.07
C ALA A 140 18.82 9.88 -1.25
N VAL A 141 18.47 8.78 -1.90
CA VAL A 141 18.54 7.42 -1.34
C VAL A 141 19.18 6.49 -2.35
N ARG A 142 19.89 5.48 -1.85
CA ARG A 142 20.40 4.38 -2.66
C ARG A 142 19.59 3.14 -2.36
N LEU A 143 19.15 2.47 -3.43
CA LEU A 143 18.33 1.27 -3.36
C LEU A 143 18.88 0.20 -4.29
N ASP A 144 18.79 -1.04 -3.86
CA ASP A 144 19.02 -2.17 -4.73
C ASP A 144 17.91 -2.30 -5.77
N THR A 145 18.25 -2.88 -6.90
CA THR A 145 17.31 -3.24 -7.96
C THR A 145 17.34 -4.74 -8.19
N PHE A 146 16.25 -5.28 -8.71
CA PHE A 146 16.06 -6.71 -8.89
C PHE A 146 15.92 -7.04 -10.36
N GLU A 147 16.21 -8.28 -10.75
CA GLU A 147 15.96 -8.72 -12.11
C GLU A 147 14.46 -8.68 -12.43
N ALA A 148 14.14 -8.23 -13.63
CA ALA A 148 12.76 -8.26 -14.10
C ALA A 148 12.28 -9.71 -14.24
N GLU A 149 11.12 -10.00 -13.68
CA GLU A 149 10.54 -11.33 -13.71
C GLU A 149 10.16 -11.75 -15.13
N LYS A 150 10.56 -12.97 -15.50
CA LYS A 150 10.27 -13.58 -16.80
C LYS A 150 9.21 -14.67 -16.66
N ASN A 151 8.52 -14.98 -17.75
CA ASN A 151 7.54 -16.08 -17.81
C ASN A 151 6.49 -15.99 -16.70
N GLN A 152 5.83 -14.85 -16.60
CA GLN A 152 4.81 -14.61 -15.58
C GLN A 152 3.49 -15.27 -15.94
N GLN A 153 2.82 -15.85 -14.94
CA GLN A 153 1.49 -16.43 -15.05
C GLN A 153 0.63 -15.98 -13.87
N VAL A 154 -0.61 -15.64 -14.15
CA VAL A 154 -1.62 -15.37 -13.12
C VAL A 154 -2.57 -16.53 -13.00
N PHE A 155 -2.77 -17.01 -11.76
CA PHE A 155 -3.82 -17.96 -11.39
C PHE A 155 -4.89 -17.19 -10.61
N TYR A 156 -6.13 -17.43 -10.96
CA TYR A 156 -7.29 -16.85 -10.28
C TYR A 156 -8.00 -17.93 -9.47
N ILE A 157 -8.11 -17.72 -8.16
CA ILE A 157 -8.61 -18.70 -7.20
C ILE A 157 -9.87 -18.14 -6.54
N GLY A 158 -10.88 -18.97 -6.34
CA GLY A 158 -12.10 -18.67 -5.60
C GLY A 158 -12.38 -19.72 -4.55
N THR A 159 -12.84 -19.32 -3.37
CA THR A 159 -13.27 -20.20 -2.28
C THR A 159 -14.31 -19.52 -1.39
N ASN A 160 -15.13 -20.32 -0.69
CA ASN A 160 -16.06 -19.84 0.33
C ASN A 160 -15.55 -20.11 1.77
N GLN A 161 -14.35 -20.68 1.92
CA GLN A 161 -13.78 -21.08 3.20
C GLN A 161 -12.45 -20.39 3.48
N THR A 162 -12.33 -19.73 4.60
CA THR A 162 -11.10 -19.05 5.02
C THR A 162 -9.95 -20.01 5.35
N ASP A 163 -10.26 -21.26 5.74
CA ASP A 163 -9.24 -22.28 5.95
C ASP A 163 -8.48 -22.61 4.67
N VAL A 164 -9.15 -22.57 3.52
CA VAL A 164 -8.51 -22.73 2.20
C VAL A 164 -7.51 -21.60 1.95
N LEU A 165 -7.85 -20.35 2.32
CA LEU A 165 -6.92 -19.23 2.24
C LEU A 165 -5.68 -19.45 3.11
N THR A 166 -5.87 -19.96 4.32
CA THR A 166 -4.78 -20.25 5.25
C THR A 166 -3.85 -21.33 4.69
N GLU A 167 -4.40 -22.42 4.15
CA GLU A 167 -3.60 -23.48 3.51
C GLU A 167 -2.86 -22.99 2.27
N ILE A 168 -3.52 -22.22 1.41
CA ILE A 168 -2.86 -21.62 0.22
C ILE A 168 -1.73 -20.69 0.67
N ARG A 169 -1.93 -19.86 1.70
CA ARG A 169 -0.88 -18.97 2.19
C ARG A 169 0.32 -19.73 2.74
N ARG A 170 0.14 -20.92 3.27
CA ARG A 170 1.23 -21.79 3.75
C ARG A 170 2.09 -22.35 2.62
N HIS A 171 1.54 -22.50 1.44
CA HIS A 171 2.22 -23.06 0.29
C HIS A 171 2.63 -22.02 -0.75
N ILE A 172 1.75 -21.07 -1.05
CA ILE A 172 1.92 -20.09 -2.13
C ILE A 172 1.56 -18.69 -1.64
N LEU A 173 2.18 -17.68 -2.24
CA LEU A 173 2.07 -16.30 -1.87
C LEU A 173 1.23 -15.47 -2.89
N ALA A 174 0.05 -14.90 -2.53
CA ALA A 174 -0.94 -14.28 -3.45
C ALA A 174 -1.55 -12.94 -2.95
N ASN A 175 -2.33 -12.25 -3.79
CA ASN A 175 -3.18 -11.11 -3.43
C ASN A 175 -4.63 -11.54 -3.22
N TYR A 176 -5.27 -10.93 -2.23
CA TYR A 176 -6.61 -11.29 -1.78
C TYR A 176 -7.63 -10.16 -1.99
N MET A 177 -8.88 -10.53 -2.32
CA MET A 177 -10.07 -9.67 -2.29
C MET A 177 -11.28 -10.47 -1.79
N HIS A 178 -12.06 -9.88 -0.87
CA HIS A 178 -13.36 -10.39 -0.49
C HIS A 178 -14.44 -9.96 -1.51
N ARG A 179 -15.52 -10.73 -1.67
CA ARG A 179 -16.56 -10.45 -2.66
C ARG A 179 -17.17 -9.04 -2.56
N ASP A 180 -17.38 -8.53 -1.36
CA ASP A 180 -18.01 -7.22 -1.17
C ASP A 180 -17.20 -6.09 -1.82
N ILE A 181 -15.87 -6.04 -1.62
CA ILE A 181 -15.03 -5.07 -2.32
C ILE A 181 -14.98 -5.33 -3.83
N TYR A 182 -15.07 -6.58 -4.24
CA TYR A 182 -15.12 -6.96 -5.65
C TYR A 182 -16.33 -6.34 -6.34
N ASP A 183 -17.52 -6.48 -5.76
CA ASP A 183 -18.77 -5.95 -6.27
C ASP A 183 -18.80 -4.41 -6.25
N ILE A 184 -18.35 -3.81 -5.15
CA ILE A 184 -18.25 -2.36 -5.02
C ILE A 184 -17.25 -1.80 -6.05
N ALA A 185 -16.11 -2.46 -6.26
CA ALA A 185 -15.13 -2.06 -7.25
C ALA A 185 -15.67 -2.18 -8.68
N GLU A 186 -16.36 -3.27 -9.04
CA GLU A 186 -16.98 -3.40 -10.36
C GLU A 186 -17.98 -2.29 -10.64
N LYS A 187 -18.76 -1.90 -9.64
CA LYS A 187 -19.81 -0.90 -9.78
C LYS A 187 -19.30 0.54 -9.75
N TYR A 188 -18.39 0.86 -8.84
CA TYR A 188 -17.99 2.25 -8.52
C TYR A 188 -16.59 2.66 -8.97
N SER A 189 -15.79 1.75 -9.54
CA SER A 189 -14.47 2.08 -10.09
C SER A 189 -14.33 1.82 -11.58
N LYS A 190 -15.42 1.52 -12.27
CA LYS A 190 -15.42 1.11 -13.68
C LYS A 190 -14.83 2.14 -14.64
N ASP A 191 -15.15 3.41 -14.45
CA ASP A 191 -14.57 4.50 -15.23
C ASP A 191 -13.07 4.64 -14.98
N THR A 192 -12.63 4.57 -13.73
CA THR A 192 -11.21 4.57 -13.35
C THR A 192 -10.48 3.38 -13.98
N PHE A 193 -11.07 2.19 -13.90
CA PHE A 193 -10.54 0.99 -14.55
C PHE A 193 -10.36 1.21 -16.06
N LEU A 194 -11.42 1.65 -16.75
CA LEU A 194 -11.38 1.84 -18.19
C LEU A 194 -10.40 2.93 -18.62
N MET A 195 -10.27 4.00 -17.82
CA MET A 195 -9.29 5.06 -18.09
C MET A 195 -7.87 4.53 -17.98
N ILE A 196 -7.55 3.76 -16.94
CA ILE A 196 -6.22 3.17 -16.77
C ILE A 196 -5.92 2.14 -17.86
N ASP A 197 -6.89 1.26 -18.15
CA ASP A 197 -6.76 0.21 -19.18
C ASP A 197 -6.47 0.79 -20.58
N LYS A 198 -7.11 1.92 -20.92
CA LYS A 198 -6.98 2.53 -22.25
C LYS A 198 -5.92 3.61 -22.35
N LEU A 199 -5.66 4.36 -21.30
CA LEU A 199 -4.79 5.54 -21.33
C LEU A 199 -3.49 5.36 -20.56
N GLY A 200 -3.40 4.36 -19.69
CA GLY A 200 -2.26 4.11 -18.81
C GLY A 200 -2.31 4.92 -17.51
N THR A 201 -1.55 4.43 -16.52
CA THR A 201 -1.49 5.03 -15.19
C THR A 201 -0.83 6.42 -15.19
N ASP A 202 0.03 6.71 -16.13
CA ASP A 202 0.76 7.97 -16.26
C ASP A 202 -0.15 9.17 -16.56
N LYS A 203 -1.34 8.94 -17.11
CA LYS A 203 -2.34 9.99 -17.38
C LYS A 203 -3.25 10.29 -16.18
N MET A 204 -3.33 9.40 -15.21
CA MET A 204 -4.27 9.53 -14.09
C MET A 204 -4.10 10.81 -13.26
N PRO A 205 -2.86 11.28 -12.92
CA PRO A 205 -2.69 12.52 -12.19
C PRO A 205 -3.31 13.73 -12.90
N PHE A 206 -3.23 13.79 -14.23
CA PHE A 206 -3.86 14.85 -15.00
C PHE A 206 -5.38 14.82 -14.86
N PHE A 207 -6.01 13.66 -15.00
CA PHE A 207 -7.47 13.51 -14.89
C PHE A 207 -7.98 13.79 -13.48
N PHE A 208 -7.28 13.32 -12.44
CA PHE A 208 -7.64 13.62 -11.05
C PHE A 208 -7.54 15.12 -10.74
N ASN A 209 -6.49 15.78 -11.19
CA ASN A 209 -6.35 17.24 -11.03
C ASN A 209 -7.44 18.00 -11.79
N LEU A 210 -7.76 17.58 -13.02
CA LEU A 210 -8.84 18.19 -13.80
C LEU A 210 -10.19 18.02 -13.11
N LYS A 211 -10.50 16.81 -12.64
CA LYS A 211 -11.71 16.52 -11.86
C LYS A 211 -11.80 17.42 -10.63
N GLY A 212 -10.75 17.47 -9.82
CA GLY A 212 -10.72 18.28 -8.59
C GLY A 212 -10.94 19.77 -8.85
N ARG A 213 -10.30 20.32 -9.90
CA ARG A 213 -10.52 21.73 -10.32
C ARG A 213 -11.94 21.98 -10.78
N THR A 214 -12.52 21.06 -11.54
CA THR A 214 -13.90 21.16 -12.02
C THR A 214 -14.88 21.15 -10.84
N GLU A 215 -14.70 20.23 -9.90
CA GLU A 215 -15.54 20.15 -8.70
C GLU A 215 -15.47 21.44 -7.88
N ALA A 216 -14.28 21.96 -7.63
CA ALA A 216 -14.08 23.21 -6.89
C ALA A 216 -14.74 24.45 -7.56
N ILE A 217 -14.87 24.44 -8.89
CA ILE A 217 -15.61 25.48 -9.62
C ILE A 217 -17.11 25.29 -9.45
N LEU A 218 -17.61 24.08 -9.60
CA LEU A 218 -19.02 23.76 -9.51
C LEU A 218 -19.59 23.99 -8.12
N GLU A 219 -18.82 23.68 -7.07
CA GLU A 219 -19.19 23.97 -5.68
C GLU A 219 -19.36 25.47 -5.43
N LYS A 220 -18.52 26.32 -6.02
CA LYS A 220 -18.63 27.80 -5.91
C LYS A 220 -19.92 28.34 -6.54
N VAL A 221 -20.42 27.69 -7.58
CA VAL A 221 -21.64 28.11 -8.30
C VAL A 221 -22.91 27.80 -7.50
N LYS A 222 -22.86 26.88 -6.50
CA LYS A 222 -23.96 26.48 -5.61
C LYS A 222 -25.26 26.03 -6.29
N ILE A 223 -25.23 25.79 -7.60
CA ILE A 223 -26.36 25.30 -8.38
C ILE A 223 -26.38 23.77 -8.41
N PHE A 224 -25.21 23.16 -8.27
CA PHE A 224 -25.03 21.71 -8.33
C PHE A 224 -24.97 21.11 -6.94
N ARG A 225 -25.47 19.87 -6.79
CA ARG A 225 -25.33 19.10 -5.55
C ARG A 225 -23.85 18.80 -5.30
N PRO A 226 -23.43 18.65 -4.02
CA PRO A 226 -22.08 18.19 -3.68
C PRO A 226 -21.72 16.90 -4.46
N HIS A 227 -20.45 16.74 -4.81
CA HIS A 227 -19.96 15.60 -5.58
C HIS A 227 -20.60 15.42 -6.97
N PHE A 228 -20.97 16.51 -7.61
CA PHE A 228 -21.64 16.47 -8.92
C PHE A 228 -20.80 15.72 -9.98
N THR A 229 -19.48 15.95 -10.01
CA THR A 229 -18.60 15.28 -10.99
C THR A 229 -18.57 13.77 -10.78
N ASP A 230 -18.53 13.30 -9.53
CA ASP A 230 -18.56 11.87 -9.21
C ASP A 230 -19.89 11.24 -9.62
N ARG A 231 -20.99 11.90 -9.33
CA ARG A 231 -22.35 11.44 -9.73
C ARG A 231 -22.50 11.39 -11.23
N ALA A 232 -22.03 12.41 -11.96
CA ALA A 232 -22.07 12.45 -13.41
C ALA A 232 -21.21 11.36 -14.04
N MET A 233 -19.98 11.17 -13.56
CA MET A 233 -19.09 10.10 -14.02
C MET A 233 -19.67 8.71 -13.72
N GLN A 234 -20.28 8.52 -12.56
CA GLN A 234 -20.96 7.28 -12.21
C GLN A 234 -22.15 7.00 -13.16
N ALA A 235 -23.00 7.99 -13.43
CA ALA A 235 -24.10 7.86 -14.37
C ALA A 235 -23.61 7.51 -15.79
N PHE A 236 -22.54 8.19 -16.23
CA PHE A 236 -21.93 7.92 -17.53
C PHE A 236 -21.32 6.52 -17.62
N SER A 237 -20.74 6.01 -16.53
CA SER A 237 -20.15 4.67 -16.51
C SER A 237 -21.14 3.54 -16.77
N HIS A 238 -22.43 3.76 -16.50
CA HIS A 238 -23.48 2.78 -16.80
C HIS A 238 -23.73 2.56 -18.29
N LEU A 239 -23.29 3.49 -19.15
CA LEU A 239 -23.41 3.35 -20.60
C LEU A 239 -22.44 2.33 -21.19
N PHE A 240 -21.43 1.91 -20.43
CA PHE A 240 -20.43 0.95 -20.87
C PHE A 240 -20.76 -0.46 -20.37
N PRO A 241 -20.45 -1.51 -21.15
CA PRO A 241 -20.56 -2.89 -20.70
C PRO A 241 -19.64 -3.16 -19.51
N SER A 242 -19.85 -4.30 -18.84
CA SER A 242 -18.93 -4.76 -17.80
C SER A 242 -17.51 -4.86 -18.35
N HIS A 243 -16.56 -4.36 -17.60
CA HIS A 243 -15.13 -4.37 -17.97
C HIS A 243 -14.42 -5.66 -17.55
N LEU A 244 -15.08 -6.49 -16.75
CA LEU A 244 -14.51 -7.72 -16.24
C LEU A 244 -14.66 -8.89 -17.19
N PRO A 245 -13.64 -9.76 -17.30
CA PRO A 245 -13.73 -11.01 -18.04
C PRO A 245 -14.88 -11.91 -17.55
N ALA A 246 -15.47 -12.66 -18.48
CA ALA A 246 -16.61 -13.52 -18.17
C ALA A 246 -16.31 -14.54 -17.07
N ARG A 247 -15.13 -15.18 -17.09
CA ARG A 247 -14.72 -16.14 -16.05
C ARG A 247 -14.61 -15.50 -14.68
N MET A 248 -14.07 -14.29 -14.58
CA MET A 248 -13.98 -13.57 -13.30
C MET A 248 -15.39 -13.29 -12.72
N LYS A 249 -16.36 -12.94 -13.57
CA LYS A 249 -17.75 -12.75 -13.13
C LYS A 249 -18.37 -14.06 -12.64
N THR A 250 -18.14 -15.15 -13.33
CA THR A 250 -18.59 -16.47 -12.88
C THR A 250 -17.99 -16.83 -11.51
N TRP A 251 -16.71 -16.56 -11.31
CA TRP A 251 -16.07 -16.80 -10.00
C TRP A 251 -16.65 -15.89 -8.91
N ARG A 252 -16.86 -14.61 -9.17
CA ARG A 252 -17.53 -13.68 -8.24
C ARG A 252 -18.90 -14.21 -7.79
N ASP A 253 -19.69 -14.73 -8.72
CA ASP A 253 -21.04 -15.21 -8.42
C ASP A 253 -21.03 -16.50 -7.57
N ASN A 254 -19.95 -17.28 -7.62
CA ASN A 254 -19.84 -18.57 -6.96
C ASN A 254 -19.04 -18.54 -5.63
N TYR A 255 -18.13 -17.58 -5.46
CA TYR A 255 -17.22 -17.56 -4.33
C TYR A 255 -17.21 -16.23 -3.57
N GLU A 256 -16.93 -16.27 -2.28
CA GLU A 256 -16.81 -15.09 -1.44
C GLU A 256 -15.38 -14.53 -1.44
N HIS A 257 -14.39 -15.39 -1.52
CA HIS A 257 -12.98 -15.02 -1.45
C HIS A 257 -12.30 -15.23 -2.79
N HIS A 258 -11.53 -14.22 -3.20
CA HIS A 258 -10.84 -14.20 -4.47
C HIS A 258 -9.35 -13.94 -4.27
N LEU A 259 -8.51 -14.83 -4.82
CA LEU A 259 -7.07 -14.66 -4.85
C LEU A 259 -6.56 -14.51 -6.27
N MET A 260 -5.66 -13.57 -6.45
CA MET A 260 -4.90 -13.36 -7.69
C MET A 260 -3.44 -13.67 -7.41
N LEU A 261 -3.04 -14.87 -7.77
CA LEU A 261 -1.69 -15.38 -7.59
C LEU A 261 -0.88 -15.13 -8.86
N LYS A 262 0.18 -14.32 -8.75
CA LYS A 262 1.12 -14.08 -9.84
C LYS A 262 2.42 -14.81 -9.57
N MET A 263 2.74 -15.74 -10.42
CA MET A 263 3.96 -16.56 -10.35
C MET A 263 4.90 -16.25 -11.52
N SER A 264 6.17 -16.50 -11.34
CA SER A 264 7.19 -16.34 -12.38
C SER A 264 8.18 -17.50 -12.40
N GLY A 265 8.87 -17.67 -13.55
CA GLY A 265 9.89 -18.68 -13.73
C GLY A 265 9.38 -20.11 -13.49
N GLU A 266 10.17 -20.91 -12.78
CA GLU A 266 9.84 -22.30 -12.44
C GLU A 266 8.64 -22.43 -11.50
N GLY A 267 8.40 -21.42 -10.66
CA GLY A 267 7.25 -21.36 -9.75
C GLY A 267 5.89 -21.41 -10.46
N VAL A 268 5.83 -21.11 -11.76
CA VAL A 268 4.59 -21.24 -12.55
C VAL A 268 4.17 -22.70 -12.64
N ALA A 269 5.10 -23.60 -12.98
CA ALA A 269 4.81 -25.04 -13.11
C ALA A 269 4.50 -25.67 -11.74
N GLU A 270 5.25 -25.30 -10.71
CA GLU A 270 5.03 -25.75 -9.33
C GLU A 270 3.65 -25.34 -8.82
N ALA A 271 3.27 -24.08 -8.97
CA ALA A 271 1.96 -23.58 -8.56
C ALA A 271 0.82 -24.25 -9.32
N GLN A 272 0.97 -24.43 -10.65
CA GLN A 272 -0.02 -25.12 -11.47
C GLN A 272 -0.25 -26.56 -10.99
N ALA A 273 0.83 -27.29 -10.74
CA ALA A 273 0.77 -28.66 -10.28
C ALA A 273 0.10 -28.78 -8.90
N TRP A 274 0.55 -27.95 -7.96
CA TRP A 274 0.03 -27.94 -6.60
C TRP A 274 -1.45 -27.54 -6.55
N LEU A 275 -1.86 -26.45 -7.22
CA LEU A 275 -3.26 -26.01 -7.27
C LEU A 275 -4.15 -27.09 -7.91
N THR A 276 -3.66 -27.76 -8.97
CA THR A 276 -4.40 -28.84 -9.62
C THR A 276 -4.63 -30.02 -8.68
N ASP A 277 -3.66 -30.36 -7.86
CA ASP A 277 -3.79 -31.44 -6.89
C ASP A 277 -4.66 -31.03 -5.68
N TYR A 278 -4.42 -29.86 -5.14
CA TYR A 278 -5.11 -29.32 -3.96
C TYR A 278 -6.63 -29.22 -4.18
N PHE A 279 -7.07 -28.64 -5.28
CA PHE A 279 -8.49 -28.48 -5.60
C PHE A 279 -9.19 -29.76 -6.12
N LYS A 280 -8.55 -30.92 -6.08
CA LYS A 280 -9.26 -32.19 -6.22
C LYS A 280 -10.10 -32.54 -5.00
N SER A 281 -9.73 -32.05 -3.82
CA SER A 281 -10.37 -32.36 -2.54
C SER A 281 -10.75 -31.14 -1.72
N ALA A 282 -10.10 -30.00 -1.91
CA ALA A 282 -10.42 -28.76 -1.22
C ALA A 282 -11.66 -28.07 -1.83
N GLU A 283 -12.40 -27.33 -1.00
CA GLU A 283 -13.47 -26.47 -1.46
C GLU A 283 -12.91 -25.32 -2.27
N GLY A 284 -13.62 -24.92 -3.33
CA GLY A 284 -13.19 -23.84 -4.22
C GLY A 284 -12.69 -24.35 -5.57
N ALA A 285 -12.14 -23.44 -6.35
CA ALA A 285 -11.56 -23.77 -7.65
C ALA A 285 -10.56 -22.69 -8.08
N PHE A 286 -9.79 -23.00 -9.12
CA PHE A 286 -8.92 -22.02 -9.76
C PHE A 286 -8.97 -22.13 -11.28
N PHE A 287 -8.48 -21.10 -11.94
CA PHE A 287 -8.17 -21.14 -13.37
C PHE A 287 -6.88 -20.40 -13.69
N THR A 288 -6.20 -20.87 -14.71
CA THR A 288 -5.04 -20.19 -15.28
C THR A 288 -5.55 -19.06 -16.17
N CYS A 289 -5.17 -17.82 -15.86
CA CYS A 289 -5.58 -16.63 -16.62
C CYS A 289 -4.88 -16.58 -17.98
N THR A 290 -5.57 -16.10 -19.00
CA THR A 290 -4.89 -15.52 -20.15
C THR A 290 -4.14 -14.25 -19.71
N ALA A 291 -3.19 -13.77 -20.53
CA ALA A 291 -2.45 -12.53 -20.23
C ALA A 291 -3.41 -11.34 -20.03
N GLU A 292 -4.47 -11.25 -20.83
CA GLU A 292 -5.50 -10.22 -20.71
C GLU A 292 -6.29 -10.35 -19.40
N GLU A 293 -6.76 -11.55 -19.05
CA GLU A 293 -7.48 -11.79 -17.79
C GLU A 293 -6.63 -11.47 -16.58
N GLY A 294 -5.36 -11.91 -16.56
CA GLY A 294 -4.42 -11.60 -15.49
C GLY A 294 -4.20 -10.11 -15.31
N SER A 295 -3.99 -9.38 -16.41
CA SER A 295 -3.86 -7.92 -16.39
C SER A 295 -5.12 -7.25 -15.83
N LYS A 296 -6.30 -7.67 -16.28
CA LYS A 296 -7.58 -7.11 -15.81
C LYS A 296 -7.88 -7.45 -14.36
N ALA A 297 -7.49 -8.63 -13.86
CA ALA A 297 -7.63 -8.99 -12.46
C ALA A 297 -6.84 -8.04 -11.55
N PHE A 298 -5.57 -7.79 -11.86
CA PHE A 298 -4.75 -6.86 -11.09
C PHE A 298 -5.21 -5.41 -11.22
N LEU A 299 -5.67 -5.00 -12.41
CA LEU A 299 -6.21 -3.66 -12.61
C LEU A 299 -7.52 -3.46 -11.84
N HIS A 300 -8.37 -4.48 -11.73
CA HIS A 300 -9.59 -4.43 -10.91
C HIS A 300 -9.25 -4.23 -9.44
N ARG A 301 -8.31 -5.00 -8.90
CA ARG A 301 -7.82 -4.81 -7.53
C ARG A 301 -7.27 -3.39 -7.32
N PHE A 302 -6.51 -2.89 -8.27
CA PHE A 302 -5.99 -1.53 -8.24
C PHE A 302 -7.11 -0.47 -8.18
N ALA A 303 -8.10 -0.59 -9.06
CA ALA A 303 -9.20 0.35 -9.13
C ALA A 303 -10.12 0.28 -7.89
N ALA A 304 -10.14 -0.85 -7.19
CA ALA A 304 -10.93 -1.07 -5.98
C ALA A 304 -10.64 -0.02 -4.89
N ALA A 305 -9.40 0.41 -4.74
CA ALA A 305 -9.01 1.42 -3.75
C ALA A 305 -9.76 2.76 -3.89
N GLY A 306 -10.21 3.10 -5.09
CA GLY A 306 -11.02 4.32 -5.34
C GLY A 306 -12.53 4.11 -5.22
N ALA A 307 -13.00 2.87 -5.11
CA ALA A 307 -14.42 2.56 -5.21
C ALA A 307 -15.21 3.04 -3.97
N ALA A 308 -14.66 2.89 -2.78
CA ALA A 308 -15.27 3.37 -1.53
C ALA A 308 -15.50 4.89 -1.57
N ILE A 309 -14.52 5.66 -2.04
CA ILE A 309 -14.61 7.13 -2.19
C ILE A 309 -15.73 7.49 -3.17
N ARG A 310 -15.82 6.81 -4.30
CA ARG A 310 -16.89 7.03 -5.27
C ARG A 310 -18.26 6.64 -4.70
N TYR A 311 -18.33 5.54 -3.94
CA TYR A 311 -19.53 5.14 -3.25
C TYR A 311 -20.02 6.23 -2.30
N GLN A 312 -19.16 6.74 -1.42
CA GLN A 312 -19.48 7.84 -0.51
C GLN A 312 -19.98 9.09 -1.26
N ALA A 313 -19.29 9.48 -2.34
CA ALA A 313 -19.67 10.65 -3.12
C ALA A 313 -21.08 10.51 -3.75
N VAL A 314 -21.42 9.31 -4.23
CA VAL A 314 -22.72 9.02 -4.84
C VAL A 314 -23.83 8.89 -3.79
N HIS A 315 -23.53 8.30 -2.63
CA HIS A 315 -24.44 8.02 -1.51
C HIS A 315 -24.22 8.93 -0.30
N SER A 316 -23.84 10.18 -0.51
CA SER A 316 -23.50 11.11 0.57
C SER A 316 -24.65 11.40 1.55
N ASP A 317 -25.88 11.06 1.16
CA ASP A 317 -27.06 11.16 2.03
C ASP A 317 -27.17 10.00 3.04
N GLU A 318 -26.51 8.87 2.77
CA GLU A 318 -26.54 7.64 3.58
C GLU A 318 -25.22 7.39 4.31
N VAL A 319 -24.13 7.99 3.83
CA VAL A 319 -22.78 7.75 4.31
C VAL A 319 -22.24 8.95 5.07
N GLU A 320 -21.74 8.73 6.29
CA GLU A 320 -21.06 9.75 7.08
C GLU A 320 -19.60 9.88 6.67
N ASP A 321 -18.87 8.76 6.72
CA ASP A 321 -17.44 8.74 6.48
C ASP A 321 -16.98 7.35 6.03
N ILE A 322 -15.72 7.25 5.62
CA ILE A 322 -15.01 5.99 5.34
C ILE A 322 -13.89 5.84 6.36
N LEU A 323 -13.94 4.78 7.15
CA LEU A 323 -12.83 4.38 8.00
C LEU A 323 -11.91 3.46 7.21
N ALA A 324 -10.88 4.01 6.63
CA ALA A 324 -9.84 3.25 5.95
C ALA A 324 -8.77 2.82 6.98
N LEU A 325 -8.81 1.56 7.38
CA LEU A 325 -7.85 0.96 8.30
C LEU A 325 -6.82 0.15 7.52
N ASP A 326 -5.57 0.41 7.83
CA ASP A 326 -4.41 -0.18 7.18
C ASP A 326 -3.64 -1.01 8.22
N ILE A 327 -3.82 -2.34 8.18
CA ILE A 327 -3.47 -3.25 9.27
C ILE A 327 -2.52 -4.35 8.84
N ALA A 328 -1.56 -4.65 9.71
CA ALA A 328 -0.72 -5.83 9.62
C ALA A 328 -1.13 -6.83 10.70
N LEU A 329 -1.67 -7.98 10.29
CA LEU A 329 -2.00 -9.08 11.17
C LEU A 329 -0.76 -9.90 11.51
N ARG A 330 -0.78 -10.61 12.64
CA ARG A 330 0.26 -11.57 12.98
C ARG A 330 0.37 -12.62 11.88
N ARG A 331 1.57 -13.13 11.65
CA ARG A 331 1.81 -14.13 10.61
C ARG A 331 1.09 -15.46 10.87
N ASN A 332 0.88 -15.82 12.13
CA ASN A 332 0.17 -17.02 12.54
C ASN A 332 -1.36 -16.84 12.69
N ASP A 333 -1.88 -15.64 12.45
CA ASP A 333 -3.32 -15.37 12.52
C ASP A 333 -4.06 -16.11 11.39
N THR A 334 -5.15 -16.79 11.72
CA THR A 334 -5.98 -17.55 10.77
C THR A 334 -7.29 -16.85 10.45
N GLU A 335 -7.62 -15.77 11.16
CA GLU A 335 -8.80 -14.95 10.90
C GLU A 335 -8.49 -13.91 9.84
N TRP A 336 -9.19 -13.95 8.72
CA TRP A 336 -8.91 -13.11 7.54
C TRP A 336 -9.60 -11.76 7.55
N TYR A 337 -10.59 -11.57 8.41
CA TYR A 337 -11.33 -10.32 8.61
C TYR A 337 -11.87 -10.23 10.03
N GLU A 338 -12.43 -9.08 10.39
CA GLU A 338 -12.91 -8.83 11.74
C GLU A 338 -14.30 -9.41 11.96
N HIS A 339 -14.49 -10.19 13.02
CA HIS A 339 -15.80 -10.52 13.56
C HIS A 339 -16.27 -9.39 14.45
N LEU A 340 -16.97 -8.43 13.84
CA LEU A 340 -17.39 -7.22 14.54
C LEU A 340 -18.55 -7.50 15.50
N PRO A 341 -18.53 -6.98 16.74
CA PRO A 341 -19.70 -6.95 17.62
C PRO A 341 -20.90 -6.30 16.95
N ALA A 342 -22.11 -6.76 17.26
CA ALA A 342 -23.34 -6.30 16.62
C ALA A 342 -23.57 -4.79 16.74
N GLU A 343 -23.14 -4.17 17.85
CA GLU A 343 -23.19 -2.74 18.08
C GLU A 343 -22.29 -1.93 17.14
N ILE A 344 -21.18 -2.49 16.71
CA ILE A 344 -20.29 -1.89 15.71
C ILE A 344 -20.83 -2.18 14.30
N ASP A 345 -21.14 -3.44 14.02
CA ASP A 345 -21.60 -3.88 12.70
C ASP A 345 -22.86 -3.13 12.24
N SER A 346 -23.79 -2.87 13.16
CA SER A 346 -25.02 -2.11 12.88
C SER A 346 -24.79 -0.66 12.44
N GLN A 347 -23.62 -0.08 12.69
CA GLN A 347 -23.25 1.28 12.34
C GLN A 347 -22.62 1.39 10.94
N LEU A 348 -22.40 0.27 10.26
CA LEU A 348 -21.72 0.19 8.96
C LEU A 348 -22.72 -0.08 7.83
N VAL A 349 -22.47 0.52 6.66
CA VAL A 349 -23.18 0.24 5.41
C VAL A 349 -22.52 -0.94 4.70
N HIS A 350 -21.18 -0.88 4.55
CA HIS A 350 -20.36 -1.92 3.93
C HIS A 350 -19.07 -2.13 4.70
N LYS A 351 -18.52 -3.33 4.57
CA LYS A 351 -17.21 -3.75 5.09
C LYS A 351 -16.41 -4.28 3.90
N LEU A 352 -15.34 -3.62 3.55
CA LEU A 352 -14.59 -3.90 2.33
C LEU A 352 -13.19 -4.37 2.70
N TYR A 353 -12.86 -5.62 2.40
CA TYR A 353 -11.58 -6.25 2.76
C TYR A 353 -10.78 -6.61 1.52
N TYR A 354 -9.57 -6.10 1.43
CA TYR A 354 -8.60 -6.47 0.41
C TYR A 354 -7.19 -6.29 0.94
N GLY A 355 -6.21 -6.95 0.38
CA GLY A 355 -4.88 -6.84 0.97
C GLY A 355 -3.76 -7.56 0.22
N HIS A 356 -2.62 -7.53 0.88
CA HIS A 356 -1.42 -8.26 0.49
C HIS A 356 -1.39 -9.59 1.25
N PHE A 357 -1.89 -10.59 0.59
CA PHE A 357 -2.15 -11.92 1.15
C PHE A 357 -0.97 -12.53 1.90
N MET A 358 0.21 -12.33 1.38
CA MET A 358 1.46 -12.91 1.84
C MET A 358 1.99 -12.41 3.15
N CYS A 359 2.11 -11.10 3.24
CA CYS A 359 2.58 -10.43 4.44
C CYS A 359 1.46 -10.19 5.45
N HIS A 360 0.24 -10.66 5.14
CA HIS A 360 -0.93 -10.55 5.99
C HIS A 360 -1.26 -9.10 6.35
N VAL A 361 -1.15 -8.23 5.34
CA VAL A 361 -1.50 -6.81 5.44
C VAL A 361 -2.82 -6.57 4.73
N PHE A 362 -3.74 -5.93 5.42
CA PHE A 362 -5.09 -5.66 4.93
C PHE A 362 -5.39 -4.17 4.88
N HIS A 363 -6.06 -3.80 3.82
CA HIS A 363 -6.78 -2.54 3.72
C HIS A 363 -8.25 -2.85 4.01
N GLN A 364 -8.77 -2.26 5.06
CA GLN A 364 -10.16 -2.45 5.51
C GLN A 364 -10.87 -1.12 5.39
N ASP A 365 -11.76 -0.99 4.41
CA ASP A 365 -12.58 0.20 4.24
C ASP A 365 -13.97 -0.05 4.79
N TYR A 366 -14.31 0.63 5.89
CA TYR A 366 -15.61 0.56 6.52
C TYR A 366 -16.44 1.79 6.17
N ILE A 367 -17.54 1.59 5.49
CA ILE A 367 -18.45 2.67 5.08
C ILE A 367 -19.44 2.93 6.21
N VAL A 368 -19.29 4.06 6.87
CA VAL A 368 -20.02 4.43 8.08
C VAL A 368 -21.37 5.05 7.73
N LYS A 369 -22.44 4.59 8.41
CA LYS A 369 -23.80 5.14 8.24
C LYS A 369 -23.89 6.61 8.66
N LYS A 370 -24.75 7.34 7.97
CA LYS A 370 -25.04 8.75 8.28
C LYS A 370 -25.47 8.95 9.73
N GLY A 371 -24.91 9.97 10.38
CA GLY A 371 -25.21 10.33 11.77
C GLY A 371 -24.41 9.56 12.83
N VAL A 372 -23.52 8.66 12.44
CA VAL A 372 -22.62 7.94 13.36
C VAL A 372 -21.37 8.77 13.63
N ASP A 373 -20.89 8.79 14.87
CA ASP A 373 -19.58 9.35 15.21
C ASP A 373 -18.46 8.42 14.70
N ALA A 374 -17.96 8.72 13.48
CA ALA A 374 -16.92 7.94 12.83
C ALA A 374 -15.60 7.91 13.62
N HIS A 375 -15.29 8.99 14.37
CA HIS A 375 -14.07 9.03 15.18
C HIS A 375 -14.16 8.07 16.37
N ALA A 376 -15.27 8.10 17.12
CA ALA A 376 -15.49 7.18 18.23
C ALA A 376 -15.55 5.73 17.77
N LEU A 377 -16.20 5.47 16.63
CA LEU A 377 -16.25 4.13 16.01
C LEU A 377 -14.85 3.63 15.63
N LYS A 378 -14.02 4.48 15.04
CA LYS A 378 -12.64 4.16 14.70
C LYS A 378 -11.83 3.71 15.91
N GLU A 379 -11.90 4.45 17.02
CA GLU A 379 -11.15 4.11 18.23
C GLU A 379 -11.59 2.74 18.79
N GLN A 380 -12.89 2.42 18.74
CA GLN A 380 -13.40 1.09 19.12
C GLN A 380 -12.83 -0.02 18.24
N MET A 381 -12.78 0.21 16.92
CA MET A 381 -12.23 -0.77 15.97
C MET A 381 -10.73 -0.95 16.13
N LEU A 382 -9.99 0.13 16.37
CA LEU A 382 -8.55 0.05 16.65
C LEU A 382 -8.26 -0.74 17.94
N GLU A 383 -9.15 -0.64 18.93
CA GLU A 383 -9.05 -1.43 20.16
C GLU A 383 -9.22 -2.93 19.89
N LEU A 384 -10.22 -3.33 19.09
CA LEU A 384 -10.40 -4.73 18.69
C LEU A 384 -9.17 -5.28 17.96
N LEU A 385 -8.59 -4.49 17.05
CA LEU A 385 -7.38 -4.86 16.33
C LEU A 385 -6.18 -5.02 17.28
N ARG A 386 -6.05 -4.13 18.27
CA ARG A 386 -5.00 -4.21 19.29
C ARG A 386 -5.11 -5.47 20.13
N GLN A 387 -6.32 -5.84 20.55
CA GLN A 387 -6.58 -7.09 21.29
C GLN A 387 -6.21 -8.33 20.46
N ARG A 388 -6.37 -8.26 19.16
CA ARG A 388 -5.97 -9.28 18.21
C ARG A 388 -4.45 -9.32 17.95
N GLY A 389 -3.69 -8.35 18.44
CA GLY A 389 -2.24 -8.24 18.23
C GLY A 389 -1.85 -7.68 16.86
N ALA A 390 -2.79 -7.08 16.13
CA ALA A 390 -2.52 -6.38 14.88
C ALA A 390 -1.70 -5.10 15.11
N GLN A 391 -0.85 -4.75 14.15
CA GLN A 391 -0.12 -3.49 14.11
C GLN A 391 -0.71 -2.56 13.04
N TYR A 392 -0.73 -1.26 13.34
CA TYR A 392 -1.24 -0.24 12.42
C TYR A 392 -0.55 1.11 12.63
N PRO A 393 -0.38 1.89 11.54
CA PRO A 393 -0.62 1.49 10.17
C PRO A 393 0.41 0.50 9.65
N ALA A 394 0.02 -0.29 8.65
CA ALA A 394 0.91 -1.22 7.97
C ALA A 394 1.75 -0.55 6.88
N GLU A 395 1.15 0.37 6.11
CA GLU A 395 1.74 1.02 4.95
C GLU A 395 1.47 2.52 4.83
N HIS A 396 0.28 2.99 5.26
CA HIS A 396 -0.23 4.32 4.94
C HIS A 396 -0.68 5.11 6.17
N ASN A 397 -0.73 6.45 6.02
CA ASN A 397 -1.29 7.35 7.03
C ASN A 397 -0.52 7.44 8.35
N VAL A 398 0.75 7.08 8.35
CA VAL A 398 1.63 7.34 9.49
C VAL A 398 1.56 8.82 9.84
N GLY A 399 1.20 9.09 11.08
CA GLY A 399 1.24 10.43 11.61
C GLY A 399 0.00 11.30 11.40
N HIS A 400 -0.86 11.00 10.44
CA HIS A 400 -2.10 11.72 10.22
C HIS A 400 -3.28 11.08 10.95
N LEU A 401 -3.56 9.83 10.68
CA LEU A 401 -4.67 9.11 11.25
C LEU A 401 -4.32 8.37 12.54
N TYR A 402 -3.10 7.90 12.66
CA TYR A 402 -2.67 7.04 13.75
C TYR A 402 -1.70 7.77 14.69
N LYS A 403 -1.82 7.47 15.98
CA LYS A 403 -0.86 7.90 16.99
C LYS A 403 0.40 7.03 16.87
N ALA A 404 1.56 7.67 16.88
CA ALA A 404 2.84 6.94 16.89
C ALA A 404 2.96 6.11 18.16
N PRO A 405 3.28 4.81 18.07
CA PRO A 405 3.65 4.03 19.23
C PRO A 405 4.96 4.58 19.85
N GLU A 406 5.26 4.17 21.08
CA GLU A 406 6.35 4.75 21.86
C GLU A 406 7.73 4.63 21.16
N ASN A 407 8.02 3.48 20.57
CA ASN A 407 9.26 3.26 19.83
C ASN A 407 9.41 4.23 18.64
N LEU A 408 8.35 4.45 17.89
CA LEU A 408 8.34 5.37 16.75
C LEU A 408 8.46 6.84 17.23
N ALA A 409 7.75 7.21 18.29
CA ALA A 409 7.85 8.55 18.86
C ALA A 409 9.27 8.85 19.36
N ARG A 410 9.94 7.88 19.98
CA ARG A 410 11.35 7.97 20.40
C ARG A 410 12.27 8.14 19.20
N PHE A 411 12.07 7.35 18.16
CA PHE A 411 12.85 7.45 16.92
C PHE A 411 12.70 8.84 16.26
N TYR A 412 11.51 9.44 16.33
CA TYR A 412 11.32 10.83 15.87
C TYR A 412 12.10 11.84 16.70
N GLN A 413 12.18 11.66 18.02
CA GLN A 413 12.95 12.51 18.91
C GLN A 413 14.47 12.39 18.67
N GLU A 414 14.95 11.20 18.43
CA GLU A 414 16.36 10.93 18.12
C GLU A 414 16.79 11.56 16.78
N ASN A 415 15.91 11.54 15.77
CA ASN A 415 16.19 12.16 14.47
C ASN A 415 16.08 13.68 14.47
N ASP A 416 15.21 14.25 15.30
CA ASP A 416 14.96 15.69 15.39
C ASP A 416 14.75 16.10 16.86
N PRO A 417 15.83 16.19 17.65
CA PRO A 417 15.75 16.50 19.08
C PRO A 417 15.15 17.89 19.35
N THR A 418 15.21 18.78 18.37
CA THR A 418 14.63 20.14 18.51
C THR A 418 13.15 20.22 18.13
N ASN A 419 12.56 19.16 17.59
CA ASN A 419 11.21 19.12 17.04
C ASN A 419 10.92 20.23 16.03
N THR A 420 11.90 20.52 15.17
CA THR A 420 11.81 21.58 14.15
C THR A 420 11.23 21.06 12.84
N MET A 421 11.54 19.79 12.51
CA MET A 421 11.10 19.15 11.28
C MET A 421 9.75 18.45 11.51
N ASN A 422 8.75 18.78 10.70
CA ASN A 422 7.43 18.16 10.71
C ASN A 422 6.84 17.96 12.14
N PRO A 423 6.69 19.02 12.97
CA PRO A 423 6.21 18.91 14.34
C PRO A 423 4.76 18.42 14.39
N GLY A 424 4.44 17.56 15.36
CA GLY A 424 3.12 16.97 15.54
C GLY A 424 2.85 15.73 14.70
N ILE A 425 3.80 15.26 13.89
CA ILE A 425 3.66 13.97 13.18
C ILE A 425 3.46 12.84 14.20
N GLY A 426 2.60 11.88 13.90
CA GLY A 426 2.28 10.80 14.83
C GLY A 426 1.46 11.25 16.05
N LYS A 427 0.75 12.39 15.96
CA LYS A 427 0.04 13.01 17.09
C LYS A 427 0.98 13.28 18.29
N THR A 428 2.26 13.52 18.02
CA THR A 428 3.26 13.91 19.02
C THR A 428 3.22 15.41 19.30
N SER A 429 4.11 15.90 20.18
CA SER A 429 4.20 17.35 20.50
C SER A 429 4.40 18.20 19.24
N LYS A 430 3.75 19.36 19.22
CA LYS A 430 3.96 20.43 18.22
C LYS A 430 4.92 21.52 18.71
N HIS A 431 5.39 21.40 19.94
CA HIS A 431 6.22 22.41 20.57
C HIS A 431 7.70 22.12 20.37
N LYS A 432 8.51 23.18 20.31
CA LYS A 432 9.96 23.09 20.20
C LYS A 432 10.54 22.26 21.35
N ASN A 433 11.58 21.47 21.05
CA ASN A 433 12.27 20.59 22.01
C ASN A 433 11.31 19.59 22.70
N TRP A 434 10.22 19.23 22.04
CA TRP A 434 9.23 18.24 22.50
C TRP A 434 8.53 18.57 23.81
N ALA A 435 8.51 19.85 24.20
CA ALA A 435 7.90 20.34 25.43
C ALA A 435 6.37 20.11 25.50
#